data_c25d740c6b041e485207cb2ec4dd36c9
#
_entry.id   c25d740c6b041e485207cb2ec4dd36c9
#
_cell.length_a   1.000
_cell.length_b   1.000
_cell.length_c   1.000
_cell.angle_alpha   90.00
_cell.angle_beta   90.00
_cell.angle_gamma   90.00
#
_symmetry.space_group_name_H-M   'P 1'
#
loop_
_entity.id
_entity.type
_entity.pdbx_description
1 polymer ?
#
loop_
_entity_poly.entity_id
_entity_poly.type
_entity_poly.pdbx_seq_one_letter_code
_entity_poly.pdbx_strand_id
1 'polypeptide(L)'
;AFVKYNMFDKEQNSNYNSKHSFSQDKLFYNKEKDCYICPMGQEMHYVGDSKRKTATGFEQTSRKYQAQNCSNCPLNGVCHKSKTNRVIEINVNLKKLKHQAYELLNSEQGVERRKQRCHDVEPVFGNIKQNHGFRRFMLRSTEKVQIEWGLLAIAQNLRKKAA
;
A
#
# COMPACT_ATOMS: atom_id res chain seq x y z
N ALA A 1 -10.92 -10.03 5.76
CA ALA A 1 -9.55 -10.55 5.60
C ALA A 1 -8.54 -9.55 6.14
N PHE A 2 -7.53 -10.02 6.90
CA PHE A 2 -6.47 -9.18 7.49
C PHE A 2 -5.28 -9.09 6.50
N VAL A 3 -5.48 -8.36 5.40
CA VAL A 3 -4.46 -8.24 4.34
C VAL A 3 -3.79 -6.88 4.42
N LYS A 4 -2.46 -6.85 4.59
CA LYS A 4 -1.69 -5.62 4.55
C LYS A 4 -1.67 -5.04 3.14
N TYR A 5 -1.95 -3.74 3.01
CA TYR A 5 -1.66 -3.02 1.78
C TYR A 5 -0.19 -2.57 1.74
N ASN A 6 0.31 -2.32 0.56
CA ASN A 6 1.75 -2.17 0.28
C ASN A 6 2.51 -1.17 1.19
N MET A 7 1.85 -0.09 1.63
CA MET A 7 2.49 0.97 2.42
C MET A 7 2.19 0.89 3.92
N PHE A 8 1.44 -0.12 4.38
CA PHE A 8 0.95 -0.21 5.75
C PHE A 8 2.03 -0.05 6.82
N ASP A 9 3.14 -0.80 6.73
CA ASP A 9 4.22 -0.75 7.72
C ASP A 9 5.04 0.55 7.60
N LYS A 10 5.21 1.09 6.39
CA LYS A 10 5.93 2.34 6.16
C LYS A 10 5.17 3.55 6.71
N GLU A 11 3.85 3.59 6.55
CA GLU A 11 3.00 4.67 7.05
C GLU A 11 2.96 4.74 8.58
N GLN A 12 3.33 3.67 9.28
CA GLN A 12 3.47 3.65 10.73
C GLN A 12 4.86 4.09 11.24
N ASN A 13 5.83 4.23 10.35
CA ASN A 13 7.19 4.62 10.69
C ASN A 13 7.31 6.15 10.77
N SER A 14 7.75 6.67 11.93
CA SER A 14 7.91 8.12 12.17
C SER A 14 8.91 8.77 11.21
N ASN A 15 10.04 8.10 10.91
CA ASN A 15 11.06 8.61 9.98
C ASN A 15 10.54 8.69 8.55
N TYR A 16 9.70 7.73 8.13
CA TYR A 16 9.03 7.80 6.83
C TYR A 16 8.04 8.97 6.80
N ASN A 17 7.28 9.12 7.85
CA ASN A 17 6.27 10.17 7.97
C ASN A 17 6.86 11.59 7.98
N SER A 18 8.01 11.81 8.61
CA SER A 18 8.68 13.10 8.60
C SER A 18 9.19 13.48 7.20
N LYS A 19 9.77 12.52 6.47
CA LYS A 19 10.24 12.71 5.09
C LYS A 19 9.11 12.96 4.08
N HIS A 20 7.90 12.49 4.38
CA HIS A 20 6.71 12.60 3.53
C HIS A 20 5.61 13.47 4.16
N SER A 21 6.00 14.54 4.88
CA SER A 21 5.09 15.46 5.56
C SER A 21 4.08 16.14 4.61
N PHE A 22 4.46 16.36 3.37
CA PHE A 22 3.62 17.01 2.35
C PHE A 22 2.89 16.04 1.42
N SER A 23 2.81 14.73 1.77
CA SER A 23 2.08 13.77 0.94
C SER A 23 0.59 14.12 0.86
N GLN A 24 -0.05 13.80 -0.26
CA GLN A 24 -1.48 14.08 -0.49
C GLN A 24 -2.40 13.45 0.57
N ASP A 25 -1.99 12.31 1.15
CA ASP A 25 -2.78 11.61 2.16
C ASP A 25 -2.84 12.33 3.50
N LYS A 26 -1.92 13.28 3.74
CA LYS A 26 -1.83 14.09 4.97
C LYS A 26 -2.49 15.46 4.85
N LEU A 27 -2.95 15.84 3.68
CA LEU A 27 -3.62 17.11 3.47
C LEU A 27 -5.02 17.09 4.10
N PHE A 28 -5.37 18.17 4.76
CA PHE A 28 -6.70 18.34 5.33
C PHE A 28 -7.74 18.46 4.21
N TYR A 29 -8.84 17.73 4.33
CA TYR A 29 -9.98 17.79 3.43
C TYR A 29 -11.16 18.49 4.09
N ASN A 30 -11.59 19.60 3.53
CA ASN A 30 -12.79 20.30 3.94
C ASN A 30 -14.01 19.73 3.18
N LYS A 31 -14.90 19.05 3.91
CA LYS A 31 -16.09 18.42 3.32
C LYS A 31 -17.14 19.41 2.86
N GLU A 32 -17.27 20.56 3.52
CA GLU A 32 -18.29 21.56 3.21
C GLU A 32 -18.01 22.25 1.88
N LYS A 33 -16.72 22.55 1.63
CA LYS A 33 -16.27 23.22 0.41
C LYS A 33 -15.78 22.26 -0.68
N ASP A 34 -15.77 20.95 -0.42
CA ASP A 34 -15.16 19.93 -1.30
C ASP A 34 -13.77 20.36 -1.81
N CYS A 35 -12.89 20.76 -0.89
CA CYS A 35 -11.54 21.21 -1.23
C CYS A 35 -10.50 20.60 -0.25
N TYR A 36 -9.28 20.48 -0.73
CA TYR A 36 -8.12 20.18 0.11
C TYR A 36 -7.41 21.46 0.51
N ILE A 37 -6.80 21.49 1.68
CA ILE A 37 -6.01 22.63 2.14
C ILE A 37 -4.54 22.30 1.96
N CYS A 38 -3.81 23.14 1.22
CA CYS A 38 -2.37 22.96 1.04
C CYS A 38 -1.61 23.31 2.34
N PRO A 39 -0.33 22.94 2.50
CA PRO A 39 0.44 23.24 3.70
C PRO A 39 0.59 24.73 4.06
N MET A 40 0.36 25.61 3.08
CA MET A 40 0.34 27.08 3.27
C MET A 40 -1.06 27.66 3.48
N GLY A 41 -2.07 26.82 3.71
CA GLY A 41 -3.43 27.24 3.99
C GLY A 41 -4.28 27.59 2.77
N GLN A 42 -3.76 27.44 1.54
CA GLN A 42 -4.57 27.71 0.32
C GLN A 42 -5.52 26.56 0.04
N GLU A 43 -6.71 26.90 -0.45
CA GLU A 43 -7.68 25.93 -0.93
C GLU A 43 -7.24 25.33 -2.27
N MET A 44 -7.34 24.01 -2.38
CA MET A 44 -7.13 23.26 -3.61
C MET A 44 -8.49 22.79 -4.10
N HIS A 45 -8.96 23.39 -5.19
CA HIS A 45 -10.30 23.12 -5.72
C HIS A 45 -10.30 21.96 -6.70
N TYR A 46 -11.45 21.30 -6.80
CA TYR A 46 -11.68 20.26 -7.78
C TYR A 46 -11.57 20.82 -9.21
N VAL A 47 -10.80 20.15 -10.04
CA VAL A 47 -10.55 20.55 -11.45
C VAL A 47 -10.94 19.48 -12.46
N GLY A 48 -11.44 18.32 -12.01
CA GLY A 48 -11.90 17.25 -12.89
C GLY A 48 -11.48 15.87 -12.43
N ASP A 49 -11.86 14.87 -13.20
CA ASP A 49 -11.53 13.47 -12.95
C ASP A 49 -10.42 12.97 -13.87
N SER A 50 -9.64 12.05 -13.35
CA SER A 50 -8.64 11.28 -14.10
C SER A 50 -9.05 9.82 -14.12
N LYS A 51 -9.13 9.24 -15.31
CA LYS A 51 -9.38 7.81 -15.49
C LYS A 51 -8.10 7.14 -15.96
N ARG A 52 -7.74 6.05 -15.30
CA ARG A 52 -6.55 5.25 -15.65
C ARG A 52 -6.91 3.78 -15.66
N LYS A 53 -6.47 3.04 -16.67
CA LYS A 53 -6.52 1.58 -16.69
C LYS A 53 -5.23 1.01 -16.11
N THR A 54 -5.36 0.03 -15.22
CA THR A 54 -4.24 -0.77 -14.73
C THR A 54 -3.79 -1.76 -15.80
N ALA A 55 -2.60 -2.36 -15.63
CA ALA A 55 -2.12 -3.43 -16.52
C ALA A 55 -3.06 -4.65 -16.59
N THR A 56 -3.89 -4.85 -15.55
CA THR A 56 -4.91 -5.91 -15.48
C THR A 56 -6.25 -5.50 -16.10
N GLY A 57 -6.35 -4.31 -16.73
CA GLY A 57 -7.58 -3.81 -17.36
C GLY A 57 -8.58 -3.13 -16.41
N PHE A 58 -8.29 -3.06 -15.11
CA PHE A 58 -9.17 -2.41 -14.14
C PHE A 58 -9.14 -0.88 -14.31
N GLU A 59 -10.31 -0.24 -14.41
CA GLU A 59 -10.44 1.21 -14.52
C GLU A 59 -10.47 1.87 -13.14
N GLN A 60 -9.55 2.80 -12.93
CA GLN A 60 -9.49 3.62 -11.72
C GLN A 60 -9.91 5.06 -12.05
N THR A 61 -10.80 5.60 -11.24
CA THR A 61 -11.18 7.02 -11.31
C THR A 61 -10.59 7.74 -10.10
N SER A 62 -9.90 8.83 -10.35
CA SER A 62 -9.34 9.70 -9.32
C SER A 62 -9.81 11.13 -9.54
N ARG A 63 -10.18 11.82 -8.48
CA ARG A 63 -10.53 13.24 -8.49
C ARG A 63 -9.27 14.07 -8.39
N LYS A 64 -9.16 15.09 -9.23
CA LYS A 64 -8.03 16.03 -9.23
C LYS A 64 -8.41 17.31 -8.51
N TYR A 65 -7.50 17.75 -7.63
CA TYR A 65 -7.61 19.02 -6.94
C TYR A 65 -6.35 19.83 -7.17
N GLN A 66 -6.50 21.12 -7.49
CA GLN A 66 -5.38 22.01 -7.83
C GLN A 66 -5.32 23.18 -6.88
N ALA A 67 -4.11 23.50 -6.41
CA ALA A 67 -3.84 24.71 -5.65
C ALA A 67 -4.01 25.96 -6.53
N GLN A 68 -4.43 27.07 -5.93
CA GLN A 68 -4.71 28.31 -6.65
C GLN A 68 -3.44 28.97 -7.19
N ASN A 69 -2.43 29.12 -6.34
CA ASN A 69 -1.17 29.76 -6.73
C ASN A 69 0.02 29.18 -5.94
N CYS A 70 0.95 28.58 -6.65
CA CYS A 70 2.22 28.10 -6.09
C CYS A 70 3.42 28.97 -6.52
N SER A 71 3.22 30.06 -7.28
CA SER A 71 4.26 31.01 -7.62
C SER A 71 4.70 31.75 -6.36
N ASN A 72 6.00 31.90 -6.16
CA ASN A 72 6.58 32.53 -4.98
C ASN A 72 6.23 31.89 -3.62
N CYS A 73 5.72 30.64 -3.63
CA CYS A 73 5.46 29.90 -2.41
C CYS A 73 6.79 29.45 -1.78
N PRO A 74 7.05 29.73 -0.47
CA PRO A 74 8.29 29.33 0.20
C PRO A 74 8.49 27.80 0.25
N LEU A 75 7.42 27.03 0.12
CA LEU A 75 7.48 25.56 0.06
C LEU A 75 7.57 25.02 -1.38
N ASN A 76 7.68 25.86 -2.39
CA ASN A 76 7.87 25.41 -3.77
C ASN A 76 9.19 24.64 -3.90
N GLY A 77 9.19 23.51 -4.59
CA GLY A 77 10.33 22.59 -4.68
C GLY A 77 10.43 21.58 -3.52
N VAL A 78 9.91 21.88 -2.33
CA VAL A 78 9.83 20.96 -1.18
C VAL A 78 8.47 20.26 -1.13
N CYS A 79 7.39 21.02 -1.22
CA CYS A 79 6.02 20.53 -1.19
C CYS A 79 5.67 19.71 -2.45
N HIS A 80 6.12 20.17 -3.62
CA HIS A 80 6.01 19.49 -4.91
C HIS A 80 7.11 19.95 -5.86
N LYS A 81 7.36 19.17 -6.92
CA LYS A 81 8.40 19.44 -7.92
C LYS A 81 7.82 19.87 -9.28
N SER A 82 6.53 20.15 -9.36
CA SER A 82 5.90 20.62 -10.58
C SER A 82 6.31 22.06 -10.89
N LYS A 83 6.46 22.39 -12.17
CA LYS A 83 6.68 23.77 -12.64
C LYS A 83 5.41 24.63 -12.56
N THR A 84 4.24 24.01 -12.46
CA THR A 84 2.93 24.64 -12.37
C THR A 84 2.37 24.48 -10.95
N ASN A 85 1.15 24.96 -10.73
CA ASN A 85 0.44 24.77 -9.46
C ASN A 85 0.33 23.30 -9.09
N ARG A 86 0.44 23.02 -7.80
CA ARG A 86 0.34 21.65 -7.28
C ARG A 86 -1.02 21.04 -7.60
N VAL A 87 -1.01 19.86 -8.21
CA VAL A 87 -2.19 19.02 -8.43
C VAL A 87 -2.04 17.74 -7.61
N ILE A 88 -3.10 17.32 -6.95
CA ILE A 88 -3.20 16.02 -6.26
C ILE A 88 -4.29 15.18 -6.91
N GLU A 89 -4.08 13.87 -6.98
CA GLU A 89 -5.05 12.91 -7.49
C GLU A 89 -5.54 12.00 -6.37
N ILE A 90 -6.80 12.08 -6.03
CA ILE A 90 -7.40 11.33 -4.92
C ILE A 90 -8.37 10.28 -5.46
N ASN A 91 -8.03 9.02 -5.26
CA ASN A 91 -8.98 7.93 -5.45
C ASN A 91 -9.77 7.73 -4.14
N VAL A 92 -10.99 8.24 -4.10
CA VAL A 92 -11.86 8.23 -2.91
C VAL A 92 -12.14 6.80 -2.45
N ASN A 93 -12.38 5.88 -3.38
CA ASN A 93 -12.68 4.49 -3.07
C ASN A 93 -11.46 3.78 -2.47
N LEU A 94 -10.28 3.99 -3.06
CA LEU A 94 -9.04 3.46 -2.51
C LEU A 94 -8.75 4.00 -1.10
N LYS A 95 -8.98 5.31 -0.87
CA LYS A 95 -8.80 5.92 0.46
C LYS A 95 -9.73 5.29 1.50
N LYS A 96 -10.99 5.06 1.14
CA LYS A 96 -11.97 4.38 2.00
C LYS A 96 -11.54 2.95 2.33
N LEU A 97 -11.14 2.17 1.33
CA LEU A 97 -10.71 0.78 1.51
C LEU A 97 -9.41 0.69 2.32
N LYS A 98 -8.46 1.60 2.11
CA LYS A 98 -7.24 1.70 2.93
C LYS A 98 -7.56 2.00 4.40
N HIS A 99 -8.50 2.91 4.65
CA HIS A 99 -8.91 3.24 6.02
C HIS A 99 -9.54 2.04 6.72
N GLN A 100 -10.46 1.35 6.06
CA GLN A 100 -11.07 0.13 6.59
C GLN A 100 -10.02 -0.97 6.87
N ALA A 101 -9.07 -1.15 5.95
CA ALA A 101 -7.98 -2.09 6.13
C ALA A 101 -7.06 -1.69 7.30
N TYR A 102 -6.78 -0.39 7.46
CA TYR A 102 -5.98 0.14 8.56
C TYR A 102 -6.64 -0.11 9.92
N GLU A 103 -7.92 0.20 10.05
CA GLU A 103 -8.69 -0.07 11.29
C GLU A 103 -8.71 -1.55 11.63
N LEU A 104 -9.02 -2.40 10.63
CA LEU A 104 -9.05 -3.84 10.80
C LEU A 104 -7.69 -4.43 11.21
N LEU A 105 -6.61 -3.97 10.58
CA LEU A 105 -5.25 -4.45 10.88
C LEU A 105 -4.73 -3.97 12.24
N ASN A 106 -5.20 -2.83 12.75
CA ASN A 106 -4.83 -2.30 14.05
C ASN A 106 -5.82 -2.68 15.16
N SER A 107 -6.90 -3.40 14.85
CA SER A 107 -7.74 -4.02 15.88
C SER A 107 -6.96 -5.08 16.65
N GLU A 108 -7.41 -5.44 17.84
CA GLU A 108 -6.80 -6.48 18.68
C GLU A 108 -6.60 -7.78 17.90
N GLN A 109 -7.64 -8.26 17.23
CA GLN A 109 -7.55 -9.44 16.36
C GLN A 109 -6.55 -9.25 15.20
N GLY A 110 -6.51 -8.06 14.60
CA GLY A 110 -5.59 -7.75 13.51
C GLY A 110 -4.13 -7.82 13.97
N VAL A 111 -3.84 -7.30 15.15
CA VAL A 111 -2.51 -7.37 15.76
C VAL A 111 -2.12 -8.81 16.09
N GLU A 112 -3.03 -9.57 16.69
CA GLU A 112 -2.82 -10.99 17.00
C GLU A 112 -2.53 -11.81 15.73
N ARG A 113 -3.38 -11.68 14.70
CA ARG A 113 -3.19 -12.38 13.41
C ARG A 113 -1.88 -12.01 12.71
N ARG A 114 -1.45 -10.76 12.81
CA ARG A 114 -0.14 -10.34 12.26
C ARG A 114 1.03 -10.97 13.01
N LYS A 115 0.96 -11.05 14.35
CA LYS A 115 1.97 -11.73 15.17
C LYS A 115 2.01 -13.23 14.87
N GLN A 116 0.84 -13.86 14.79
CA GLN A 116 0.72 -15.28 14.50
C GLN A 116 1.35 -15.64 13.13
N ARG A 117 1.19 -14.80 12.13
CA ARG A 117 1.77 -15.01 10.80
C ARG A 117 3.29 -15.17 10.83
N CYS A 118 4.00 -14.41 11.68
CA CYS A 118 5.45 -14.49 11.80
C CYS A 118 5.91 -15.87 12.32
N HIS A 119 5.08 -16.55 13.11
CA HIS A 119 5.39 -17.87 13.64
C HIS A 119 4.92 -19.02 12.74
N ASP A 120 3.76 -18.85 12.08
CA ASP A 120 3.13 -19.95 11.34
C ASP A 120 3.60 -20.05 9.89
N VAL A 121 3.83 -18.91 9.24
CA VAL A 121 4.04 -18.85 7.78
C VAL A 121 5.49 -18.57 7.40
N GLU A 122 6.10 -17.54 8.00
CA GLU A 122 7.43 -17.09 7.60
C GLU A 122 8.53 -18.13 7.86
N PRO A 123 8.55 -18.87 8.99
CA PRO A 123 9.55 -19.91 9.23
C PRO A 123 9.47 -21.06 8.22
N VAL A 124 8.26 -21.38 7.75
CA VAL A 124 8.06 -22.44 6.75
C VAL A 124 8.74 -22.08 5.43
N PHE A 125 8.52 -20.86 4.94
CA PHE A 125 9.19 -20.39 3.72
C PHE A 125 10.70 -20.23 3.91
N GLY A 126 11.14 -19.77 5.07
CA GLY A 126 12.56 -19.70 5.43
C GLY A 126 13.20 -21.08 5.39
N ASN A 127 12.54 -22.06 6.00
CA ASN A 127 13.02 -23.46 6.03
C ASN A 127 13.11 -24.06 4.62
N ILE A 128 12.08 -23.92 3.81
CA ILE A 128 12.05 -24.40 2.43
C ILE A 128 13.18 -23.76 1.60
N LYS A 129 13.37 -22.45 1.70
CA LYS A 129 14.35 -21.72 0.89
C LYS A 129 15.79 -21.91 1.37
N GLN A 130 16.03 -21.87 2.68
CA GLN A 130 17.37 -21.87 3.27
C GLN A 130 17.84 -23.30 3.59
N ASN A 131 17.06 -24.06 4.37
CA ASN A 131 17.48 -25.37 4.84
C ASN A 131 17.31 -26.47 3.79
N HIS A 132 16.29 -26.36 2.92
CA HIS A 132 16.07 -27.30 1.82
C HIS A 132 16.64 -26.82 0.49
N GLY A 133 17.23 -25.61 0.43
CA GLY A 133 17.86 -25.09 -0.77
C GLY A 133 16.93 -24.88 -1.95
N PHE A 134 15.60 -24.84 -1.71
CA PHE A 134 14.63 -24.68 -2.78
C PHE A 134 14.57 -23.21 -3.23
N ARG A 135 15.41 -22.89 -4.21
CA ARG A 135 15.56 -21.51 -4.71
C ARG A 135 14.69 -21.19 -5.92
N ARG A 136 14.30 -22.20 -6.70
CA ARG A 136 13.50 -22.07 -7.91
C ARG A 136 12.79 -23.38 -8.24
N PHE A 137 11.68 -23.26 -8.96
CA PHE A 137 11.02 -24.44 -9.54
C PHE A 137 11.90 -25.06 -10.63
N MET A 138 12.00 -26.37 -10.62
CA MET A 138 12.76 -27.13 -11.62
C MET A 138 11.90 -27.51 -12.81
N LEU A 139 10.61 -27.71 -12.58
CA LEU A 139 9.65 -28.06 -13.63
C LEU A 139 9.07 -26.81 -14.30
N ARG A 140 8.71 -26.94 -15.56
CA ARG A 140 8.11 -25.87 -16.38
C ARG A 140 6.67 -26.25 -16.69
N SER A 141 5.81 -25.30 -16.83
CA SER A 141 4.35 -25.28 -16.94
C SER A 141 3.65 -25.18 -15.59
N THR A 142 2.48 -24.56 -15.59
CA THR A 142 1.67 -24.34 -14.37
C THR A 142 1.32 -25.65 -13.66
N GLU A 143 0.91 -26.66 -14.41
CA GLU A 143 0.54 -27.97 -13.85
C GLU A 143 1.73 -28.66 -13.14
N LYS A 144 2.89 -28.70 -13.78
CA LYS A 144 4.08 -29.34 -13.23
C LYS A 144 4.63 -28.57 -12.03
N VAL A 145 4.56 -27.24 -12.05
CA VAL A 145 4.93 -26.39 -10.90
C VAL A 145 3.98 -26.62 -9.72
N GLN A 146 2.68 -26.81 -9.97
CA GLN A 146 1.73 -27.15 -8.92
C GLN A 146 2.03 -28.51 -8.28
N ILE A 147 2.43 -29.51 -9.07
CA ILE A 147 2.85 -30.83 -8.54
C ILE A 147 4.10 -30.67 -7.68
N GLU A 148 5.13 -29.98 -8.17
CA GLU A 148 6.38 -29.74 -7.44
C GLU A 148 6.13 -29.01 -6.12
N TRP A 149 5.29 -27.98 -6.14
CA TRP A 149 4.88 -27.26 -4.92
C TRP A 149 4.08 -28.14 -3.97
N GLY A 150 3.17 -28.94 -4.48
CA GLY A 150 2.38 -29.90 -3.68
C GLY A 150 3.26 -30.91 -2.94
N LEU A 151 4.27 -31.48 -3.59
CA LEU A 151 5.22 -32.39 -2.98
C LEU A 151 6.06 -31.71 -1.88
N LEU A 152 6.51 -30.48 -2.11
CA LEU A 152 7.20 -29.68 -1.09
C LEU A 152 6.32 -29.40 0.13
N ALA A 153 5.06 -29.04 -0.11
CA ALA A 153 4.10 -28.78 0.97
C ALA A 153 3.82 -30.03 1.80
N ILE A 154 3.66 -31.20 1.14
CA ILE A 154 3.49 -32.49 1.83
C ILE A 154 4.73 -32.82 2.66
N ALA A 155 5.93 -32.71 2.10
CA ALA A 155 7.17 -32.99 2.81
C ALA A 155 7.34 -32.08 4.05
N GLN A 156 7.04 -30.78 3.91
CA GLN A 156 7.08 -29.83 5.03
C GLN A 156 6.05 -30.18 6.12
N ASN A 157 4.83 -30.55 5.74
CA ASN A 157 3.77 -30.92 6.67
C ASN A 157 4.11 -32.23 7.41
N LEU A 158 4.67 -33.22 6.74
CA LEU A 158 5.13 -34.47 7.37
C LEU A 158 6.24 -34.19 8.40
N ARG A 159 7.20 -33.33 8.06
CA ARG A 159 8.26 -32.95 9.04
C ARG A 159 7.67 -32.19 10.24
N LYS A 160 6.74 -31.30 10.04
CA LYS A 160 6.07 -30.58 11.13
C LYS A 160 5.29 -31.54 12.05
N LYS A 161 4.78 -32.64 11.52
CA LYS A 161 4.06 -33.65 12.30
C LYS A 161 5.01 -34.58 13.05
N ALA A 162 6.23 -34.77 12.54
CA ALA A 162 7.24 -35.67 13.13
C ALA A 162 8.14 -34.97 14.18
N ALA A 163 8.12 -33.64 14.25
CA ALA A 163 8.84 -32.81 15.23
C ALA A 163 7.98 -32.53 16.46
#